data_4514706ed000659b59f8be30c7a203fe
#
_entry.id   4514706ed000659b59f8be30c7a203fe
#
_cell.length_a   1.000
_cell.length_b   1.000
_cell.length_c   1.000
_cell.angle_alpha   90.00
_cell.angle_beta   90.00
_cell.angle_gamma   90.00
#
_symmetry.space_group_name_H-M   'P 1'
#
loop_
_entity.id
_entity.type
_entity.pdbx_description
1 polymer ?
#
loop_
_entity_poly.entity_id
_entity_poly.type
_entity_poly.pdbx_seq_one_letter_code
_entity_poly.pdbx_strand_id
1 'polypeptide(L)'
;FRRVLFRSKMTASSNFGNMFSVMFASAFLPFLPMMPIHLLIQNLLYDISQTTIPFDRMDPEFLKKPRKWDASDLSRFMIYIGPISSIFDIATYLVMWYVFSCNSPEHQTLFQTGWFVEGLLSQTLIVHMIRTRKIPFIQSRATWPVMGLTFLIMAVGILIPFTAFGRSIGLTALPLGYFPWLIGILLSYCILTQLVKNWYIRKFVRWL
;
A
#
# COMPACT_ATOMS: atom_id res chain seq x y z
N PHE A 1 20.54 4.42 -11.03
CA PHE A 1 19.87 5.73 -10.88
C PHE A 1 18.36 5.66 -11.18
N ARG A 2 17.91 5.08 -12.31
CA ARG A 2 16.48 4.96 -12.66
C ARG A 2 15.65 4.16 -11.65
N ARG A 3 16.22 3.07 -11.10
CA ARG A 3 15.58 2.26 -10.06
C ARG A 3 15.43 3.02 -8.75
N VAL A 4 16.38 3.90 -8.43
CA VAL A 4 16.32 4.81 -7.28
C VAL A 4 15.17 5.79 -7.45
N LEU A 5 15.03 6.40 -8.63
CA LEU A 5 13.92 7.32 -8.94
C LEU A 5 12.55 6.63 -8.78
N PHE A 6 12.44 5.41 -9.28
CA PHE A 6 11.24 4.58 -9.15
C PHE A 6 10.90 4.32 -7.68
N ARG A 7 11.86 3.83 -6.90
CA ARG A 7 11.68 3.58 -5.46
C ARG A 7 11.28 4.84 -4.71
N SER A 8 11.92 5.98 -5.00
CA SER A 8 11.60 7.25 -4.34
C SER A 8 10.17 7.71 -4.60
N LYS A 9 9.66 7.58 -5.84
CA LYS A 9 8.27 7.89 -6.17
C LYS A 9 7.29 7.01 -5.41
N MET A 10 7.59 5.73 -5.28
CA MET A 10 6.74 4.78 -4.56
C MET A 10 6.70 5.06 -3.07
N THR A 11 7.87 5.18 -2.44
CA THR A 11 7.98 5.43 -1.00
C THR A 11 7.35 6.78 -0.63
N ALA A 12 7.62 7.83 -1.40
CA ALA A 12 7.05 9.14 -1.16
C ALA A 12 5.52 9.16 -1.30
N SER A 13 4.97 8.50 -2.33
CA SER A 13 3.52 8.40 -2.55
C SER A 13 2.83 7.59 -1.45
N SER A 14 3.42 6.47 -1.03
CA SER A 14 2.89 5.62 0.03
C SER A 14 2.88 6.34 1.38
N ASN A 15 3.99 6.97 1.76
CA ASN A 15 4.08 7.71 3.02
C ASN A 15 3.11 8.90 3.04
N PHE A 16 2.94 9.61 1.92
CA PHE A 16 1.99 10.70 1.80
C PHE A 16 0.55 10.21 2.02
N GLY A 17 0.16 9.10 1.40
CA GLY A 17 -1.14 8.47 1.60
C GLY A 17 -1.38 8.08 3.06
N ASN A 18 -0.42 7.38 3.68
CA ASN A 18 -0.52 6.97 5.09
C ASN A 18 -0.69 8.15 6.04
N MET A 19 0.12 9.20 5.89
CA MET A 19 -0.01 10.39 6.73
C MET A 19 -1.38 11.06 6.61
N PHE A 20 -1.90 11.15 5.38
CA PHE A 20 -3.22 11.70 5.13
C PHE A 20 -4.32 10.84 5.78
N SER A 21 -4.23 9.52 5.68
CA SER A 21 -5.17 8.58 6.28
C SER A 21 -5.15 8.63 7.80
N VAL A 22 -3.96 8.70 8.42
CA VAL A 22 -3.83 8.89 9.89
C VAL A 22 -4.45 10.19 10.34
N MET A 23 -4.18 11.30 9.64
CA MET A 23 -4.72 12.61 9.97
C MET A 23 -6.25 12.62 9.87
N PHE A 24 -6.80 12.05 8.80
CA PHE A 24 -8.25 11.93 8.61
C PHE A 24 -8.87 11.09 9.73
N ALA A 25 -8.33 9.89 9.99
CA ALA A 25 -8.84 9.00 11.02
C ALA A 25 -8.79 9.63 12.41
N SER A 26 -7.70 10.32 12.75
CA SER A 26 -7.54 11.00 14.06
C SER A 26 -8.54 12.11 14.31
N ALA A 27 -9.16 12.67 13.25
CA ALA A 27 -10.19 13.70 13.40
C ALA A 27 -11.57 13.12 13.79
N PHE A 28 -11.83 11.85 13.51
CA PHE A 28 -13.16 11.23 13.67
C PHE A 28 -13.20 10.10 14.70
N LEU A 29 -12.05 9.43 14.94
CA LEU A 29 -12.00 8.29 15.85
C LEU A 29 -11.83 8.74 17.30
N PRO A 30 -12.52 8.12 18.27
CA PRO A 30 -12.36 8.41 19.70
C PRO A 30 -11.10 7.76 20.31
N PHE A 31 -10.28 7.09 19.50
CA PHE A 31 -9.05 6.42 19.89
C PHE A 31 -7.96 6.59 18.84
N LEU A 32 -6.72 6.23 19.18
CA LEU A 32 -5.61 6.30 18.28
C LEU A 32 -5.79 5.30 17.11
N PRO A 33 -5.86 5.76 15.84
CA PRO A 33 -6.15 4.89 14.71
C PRO A 33 -5.09 3.81 14.44
N MET A 34 -3.82 4.09 14.75
CA MET A 34 -2.72 3.13 14.67
C MET A 34 -1.61 3.53 15.66
N MET A 35 -1.02 2.54 16.33
CA MET A 35 0.12 2.79 17.21
C MET A 35 1.40 3.03 16.41
N PRO A 36 2.34 3.86 16.90
CA PRO A 36 3.61 4.11 16.23
C PRO A 36 4.42 2.82 15.92
N ILE A 37 4.34 1.83 16.80
CA ILE A 37 5.02 0.54 16.61
C ILE A 37 4.44 -0.22 15.41
N HIS A 38 3.13 -0.13 15.15
CA HIS A 38 2.49 -0.76 13.99
C HIS A 38 2.97 -0.11 12.70
N LEU A 39 3.04 1.23 12.66
CA LEU A 39 3.56 1.97 11.50
C LEU A 39 5.04 1.63 11.24
N LEU A 40 5.84 1.50 12.30
CA LEU A 40 7.26 1.14 12.18
C LEU A 40 7.41 -0.26 11.57
N ILE A 41 6.68 -1.24 12.07
CA ILE A 41 6.74 -2.63 11.56
C ILE A 41 6.21 -2.69 10.12
N GLN A 42 5.11 -2.00 9.83
CA GLN A 42 4.55 -1.93 8.49
C GLN A 42 5.54 -1.35 7.49
N ASN A 43 6.18 -0.22 7.82
CA ASN A 43 7.20 0.40 6.97
C ASN A 43 8.43 -0.50 6.81
N LEU A 44 8.88 -1.18 7.88
CA LEU A 44 10.00 -2.11 7.81
C LEU A 44 9.70 -3.28 6.86
N LEU A 45 8.54 -3.90 6.98
CA LEU A 45 8.11 -5.00 6.12
C LEU A 45 7.99 -4.54 4.66
N TYR A 46 7.43 -3.35 4.45
CA TYR A 46 7.33 -2.73 3.14
C TYR A 46 8.72 -2.48 2.54
N ASP A 47 9.65 -1.89 3.30
CA ASP A 47 11.02 -1.64 2.85
C ASP A 47 11.76 -2.94 2.50
N ILE A 48 11.58 -3.99 3.31
CA ILE A 48 12.11 -5.33 3.00
C ILE A 48 11.56 -5.83 1.66
N SER A 49 10.26 -5.68 1.41
CA SER A 49 9.64 -6.10 0.14
C SER A 49 10.29 -5.42 -1.08
N GLN A 50 10.78 -4.19 -0.90
CA GLN A 50 11.41 -3.40 -1.96
C GLN A 50 12.89 -3.70 -2.20
N THR A 51 13.55 -4.48 -1.34
CA THR A 51 14.98 -4.82 -1.50
C THR A 51 15.26 -5.59 -2.79
N THR A 52 14.26 -6.25 -3.34
CA THR A 52 14.37 -7.02 -4.59
C THR A 52 14.10 -6.21 -5.86
N ILE A 53 13.64 -4.96 -5.77
CA ILE A 53 13.42 -4.08 -6.94
C ILE A 53 14.67 -3.95 -7.85
N PRO A 54 15.92 -3.91 -7.34
CA PRO A 54 17.10 -3.91 -8.18
C PRO A 54 17.24 -5.12 -9.10
N PHE A 55 16.60 -6.23 -8.79
CA PHE A 55 16.60 -7.45 -9.62
C PHE A 55 15.43 -7.51 -10.60
N ASP A 56 14.52 -6.52 -10.57
CA ASP A 56 13.38 -6.50 -11.50
C ASP A 56 13.79 -6.09 -12.90
N ARG A 57 13.04 -6.60 -13.89
CA ARG A 57 13.18 -6.20 -15.30
C ARG A 57 12.25 -5.03 -15.57
N MET A 58 12.84 -3.87 -15.83
CA MET A 58 12.09 -2.70 -16.25
C MET A 58 11.61 -2.84 -17.70
N ASP A 59 10.48 -2.23 -18.01
CA ASP A 59 9.95 -2.22 -19.38
C ASP A 59 10.99 -1.61 -20.34
N PRO A 60 11.25 -2.24 -21.53
CA PRO A 60 12.25 -1.76 -22.50
C PRO A 60 12.03 -0.30 -22.93
N GLU A 61 10.77 0.13 -22.98
CA GLU A 61 10.40 1.50 -23.33
C GLU A 61 10.92 2.54 -22.34
N PHE A 62 10.99 2.15 -21.05
CA PHE A 62 11.53 3.00 -20.00
C PHE A 62 13.05 3.17 -20.09
N LEU A 63 13.74 2.20 -20.71
CA LEU A 63 15.20 2.20 -20.85
C LEU A 63 15.69 3.00 -22.06
N LYS A 64 14.82 3.29 -23.04
CA LYS A 64 15.19 3.93 -24.31
C LYS A 64 15.70 5.37 -24.17
N LYS A 65 15.17 6.16 -23.21
CA LYS A 65 15.52 7.58 -23.05
C LYS A 65 16.09 7.85 -21.65
N PRO A 66 17.19 8.61 -21.50
CA PRO A 66 17.66 9.08 -20.21
C PRO A 66 16.59 9.93 -19.52
N ARG A 67 16.40 9.74 -18.22
CA ARG A 67 15.47 10.54 -17.42
C ARG A 67 16.23 11.35 -16.38
N LYS A 68 15.87 12.61 -16.26
CA LYS A 68 16.39 13.50 -15.22
C LYS A 68 15.51 13.38 -13.98
N TRP A 69 16.13 13.57 -12.81
CA TRP A 69 15.39 13.77 -11.58
C TRP A 69 14.65 15.10 -11.67
N ASP A 70 13.32 15.05 -11.52
CA ASP A 70 12.46 16.23 -11.53
C ASP A 70 11.54 16.18 -10.30
N ALA A 71 11.80 17.09 -9.35
CA ALA A 71 11.02 17.17 -8.12
C ALA A 71 9.56 17.55 -8.39
N SER A 72 9.28 18.31 -9.43
CA SER A 72 7.93 18.71 -9.80
C SER A 72 7.10 17.52 -10.31
N ASP A 73 7.75 16.59 -11.00
CA ASP A 73 7.14 15.35 -11.47
C ASP A 73 6.86 14.41 -10.30
N LEU A 74 7.76 14.34 -9.33
CA LEU A 74 7.55 13.60 -8.07
C LEU A 74 6.35 14.15 -7.30
N SER A 75 6.29 15.46 -7.10
CA SER A 75 5.18 16.10 -6.38
C SER A 75 3.83 15.87 -7.06
N ARG A 76 3.78 16.00 -8.39
CA ARG A 76 2.57 15.66 -9.16
C ARG A 76 2.16 14.21 -8.98
N PHE A 77 3.10 13.29 -9.08
CA PHE A 77 2.83 11.87 -8.87
C PHE A 77 2.25 11.59 -7.48
N MET A 78 2.84 12.18 -6.43
CA MET A 78 2.34 12.06 -5.06
C MET A 78 0.90 12.59 -4.92
N ILE A 79 0.58 13.75 -5.51
CA ILE A 79 -0.75 14.38 -5.40
C ILE A 79 -1.82 13.55 -6.11
N TYR A 80 -1.52 12.91 -7.24
CA TYR A 80 -2.52 12.15 -8.00
C TYR A 80 -2.61 10.67 -7.60
N ILE A 81 -1.52 10.06 -7.19
CA ILE A 81 -1.49 8.62 -6.86
C ILE A 81 -1.60 8.38 -5.35
N GLY A 82 -0.99 9.25 -4.52
CA GLY A 82 -1.01 9.11 -3.05
C GLY A 82 -2.42 9.00 -2.45
N PRO A 83 -3.36 9.89 -2.80
CA PRO A 83 -4.71 9.86 -2.24
C PRO A 83 -5.52 8.59 -2.59
N ILE A 84 -5.11 7.81 -3.59
CA ILE A 84 -5.80 6.58 -3.94
C ILE A 84 -5.77 5.60 -2.77
N SER A 85 -4.61 5.41 -2.11
CA SER A 85 -4.51 4.53 -0.94
C SER A 85 -5.42 5.03 0.18
N SER A 86 -5.45 6.34 0.43
CA SER A 86 -6.28 6.91 1.50
C SER A 86 -7.78 6.67 1.30
N ILE A 87 -8.27 6.59 0.06
CA ILE A 87 -9.67 6.23 -0.22
C ILE A 87 -9.96 4.82 0.30
N PHE A 88 -9.05 3.89 0.13
CA PHE A 88 -9.23 2.51 0.57
C PHE A 88 -8.94 2.31 2.05
N ASP A 89 -8.04 3.10 2.62
CA ASP A 89 -7.90 3.21 4.08
C ASP A 89 -9.24 3.66 4.70
N ILE A 90 -9.87 4.70 4.16
CA ILE A 90 -11.18 5.17 4.62
C ILE A 90 -12.26 4.08 4.42
N ALA A 91 -12.25 3.37 3.30
CA ALA A 91 -13.17 2.24 3.09
C ALA A 91 -12.96 1.15 4.16
N THR A 92 -11.73 0.84 4.51
CA THR A 92 -11.40 -0.07 5.62
C THR A 92 -11.93 0.44 6.95
N TYR A 93 -11.79 1.76 7.23
CA TYR A 93 -12.35 2.37 8.44
C TYR A 93 -13.86 2.22 8.52
N LEU A 94 -14.56 2.45 7.41
CA LEU A 94 -16.01 2.29 7.36
C LEU A 94 -16.43 0.83 7.57
N VAL A 95 -15.71 -0.12 6.98
CA VAL A 95 -15.96 -1.55 7.21
C VAL A 95 -15.73 -1.91 8.68
N MET A 96 -14.60 -1.49 9.27
CA MET A 96 -14.32 -1.78 10.69
C MET A 96 -15.33 -1.12 11.60
N TRP A 97 -15.77 0.10 11.29
CA TRP A 97 -16.72 0.87 12.10
C TRP A 97 -18.14 0.29 12.04
N TYR A 98 -18.68 0.06 10.84
CA TYR A 98 -20.08 -0.32 10.65
C TYR A 98 -20.31 -1.82 10.62
N VAL A 99 -19.41 -2.60 10.04
CA VAL A 99 -19.58 -4.06 9.91
C VAL A 99 -19.09 -4.79 11.15
N PHE A 100 -17.92 -4.37 11.68
CA PHE A 100 -17.29 -5.00 12.84
C PHE A 100 -17.51 -4.24 14.15
N SER A 101 -18.31 -3.16 14.12
CA SER A 101 -18.70 -2.37 15.30
C SER A 101 -17.49 -1.85 16.11
N CYS A 102 -16.37 -1.58 15.45
CA CYS A 102 -15.15 -1.05 16.09
C CYS A 102 -15.28 0.45 16.33
N ASN A 103 -16.31 0.89 17.04
CA ASN A 103 -16.64 2.29 17.30
C ASN A 103 -16.35 2.74 18.73
N SER A 104 -15.78 1.87 19.56
CA SER A 104 -15.42 2.14 20.94
C SER A 104 -13.96 1.82 21.23
N PRO A 105 -13.35 2.41 22.29
CA PRO A 105 -11.98 2.11 22.70
C PRO A 105 -11.72 0.64 23.01
N GLU A 106 -12.75 -0.11 23.41
CA GLU A 106 -12.65 -1.55 23.66
C GLU A 106 -12.30 -2.37 22.43
N HIS A 107 -12.73 -1.92 21.24
CA HIS A 107 -12.47 -2.57 19.95
C HIS A 107 -11.32 -1.91 19.17
N GLN A 108 -10.56 -1.01 19.80
CA GLN A 108 -9.45 -0.29 19.19
C GLN A 108 -8.40 -1.23 18.59
N THR A 109 -8.04 -2.31 19.29
CA THR A 109 -7.04 -3.27 18.84
C THR A 109 -7.47 -4.00 17.56
N LEU A 110 -8.75 -4.34 17.45
CA LEU A 110 -9.29 -4.96 16.25
C LEU A 110 -9.28 -3.99 15.06
N PHE A 111 -9.67 -2.74 15.28
CA PHE A 111 -9.61 -1.68 14.27
C PHE A 111 -8.17 -1.49 13.75
N GLN A 112 -7.22 -1.32 14.67
CA GLN A 112 -5.81 -1.14 14.36
C GLN A 112 -5.23 -2.32 13.59
N THR A 113 -5.64 -3.54 13.94
CA THR A 113 -5.21 -4.75 13.25
C THR A 113 -5.76 -4.83 11.83
N GLY A 114 -7.03 -4.52 11.64
CA GLY A 114 -7.65 -4.50 10.30
C GLY A 114 -6.94 -3.54 9.37
N TRP A 115 -6.70 -2.31 9.84
CA TRP A 115 -5.97 -1.33 9.05
C TRP A 115 -4.50 -1.68 8.85
N PHE A 116 -3.82 -2.25 9.85
CA PHE A 116 -2.43 -2.72 9.73
C PHE A 116 -2.29 -3.73 8.58
N VAL A 117 -3.17 -4.72 8.53
CA VAL A 117 -3.12 -5.76 7.49
C VAL A 117 -3.46 -5.18 6.12
N GLU A 118 -4.56 -4.41 6.02
CA GLU A 118 -4.94 -3.78 4.75
C GLU A 118 -3.83 -2.87 4.23
N GLY A 119 -3.33 -1.94 5.06
CA GLY A 119 -2.30 -1.00 4.67
C GLY A 119 -1.00 -1.66 4.24
N LEU A 120 -0.56 -2.74 4.91
CA LEU A 120 0.62 -3.49 4.48
C LEU A 120 0.40 -4.15 3.10
N LEU A 121 -0.77 -4.74 2.89
CA LEU A 121 -1.08 -5.43 1.64
C LEU A 121 -1.23 -4.44 0.48
N SER A 122 -1.95 -3.34 0.68
CA SER A 122 -2.14 -2.29 -0.33
C SER A 122 -0.81 -1.64 -0.72
N GLN A 123 0.04 -1.29 0.27
CA GLN A 123 1.39 -0.75 0.04
C GLN A 123 2.29 -1.71 -0.71
N THR A 124 2.18 -3.00 -0.43
CA THR A 124 2.99 -4.02 -1.10
C THR A 124 2.50 -4.27 -2.53
N LEU A 125 1.18 -4.22 -2.76
CA LEU A 125 0.60 -4.37 -4.09
C LEU A 125 0.89 -3.17 -5.00
N ILE A 126 0.95 -1.94 -4.47
CA ILE A 126 1.21 -0.75 -5.29
C ILE A 126 2.56 -0.84 -6.03
N VAL A 127 3.54 -1.56 -5.46
CA VAL A 127 4.82 -1.82 -6.11
C VAL A 127 4.60 -2.44 -7.49
N HIS A 128 3.74 -3.45 -7.57
CA HIS A 128 3.42 -4.12 -8.84
C HIS A 128 2.60 -3.24 -9.77
N MET A 129 1.72 -2.42 -9.22
CA MET A 129 0.87 -1.52 -10.01
C MET A 129 1.65 -0.40 -10.67
N ILE A 130 2.63 0.17 -9.96
CA ILE A 130 3.39 1.35 -10.42
C ILE A 130 4.58 0.96 -11.30
N ARG A 131 5.21 -0.21 -11.06
CA ARG A 131 6.46 -0.63 -11.73
C ARG A 131 6.41 -0.68 -13.27
N THR A 132 5.22 -0.79 -13.83
CA THR A 132 5.01 -0.95 -15.27
C THR A 132 3.94 0.00 -15.78
N ARG A 133 4.10 0.45 -17.04
CA ARG A 133 3.05 1.16 -17.76
C ARG A 133 1.88 0.26 -18.15
N LYS A 134 2.14 -1.04 -18.30
CA LYS A 134 1.20 -2.06 -18.74
C LYS A 134 0.30 -2.54 -17.59
N ILE A 135 -0.64 -3.43 -17.86
CA ILE A 135 -1.46 -4.07 -16.83
C ILE A 135 -0.57 -5.06 -16.06
N PRO A 136 -0.40 -4.88 -14.73
CA PRO A 136 0.42 -5.76 -13.91
C PRO A 136 -0.12 -7.20 -13.94
N PHE A 137 0.75 -8.17 -13.70
CA PHE A 137 0.49 -9.60 -13.67
C PHE A 137 0.03 -10.22 -15.01
N ILE A 138 -0.67 -9.46 -15.85
CA ILE A 138 -1.21 -9.94 -17.14
C ILE A 138 -0.23 -9.62 -18.28
N GLN A 139 0.11 -8.35 -18.47
CA GLN A 139 0.95 -7.89 -19.59
C GLN A 139 2.42 -7.70 -19.21
N SER A 140 2.71 -7.43 -17.94
CA SER A 140 4.07 -7.30 -17.43
C SER A 140 4.16 -7.94 -16.04
N ARG A 141 4.94 -9.00 -15.94
CA ARG A 141 5.20 -9.71 -14.69
C ARG A 141 6.51 -9.25 -14.08
N ALA A 142 6.53 -9.09 -12.77
CA ALA A 142 7.76 -8.88 -12.02
C ALA A 142 8.62 -10.15 -12.09
N THR A 143 9.92 -9.99 -11.85
CA THR A 143 10.83 -11.13 -11.70
C THR A 143 10.46 -11.96 -10.47
N TRP A 144 10.81 -13.23 -10.47
CA TRP A 144 10.53 -14.15 -9.38
C TRP A 144 10.99 -13.67 -8.00
N PRO A 145 12.20 -13.07 -7.84
CA PRO A 145 12.60 -12.53 -6.54
C PRO A 145 11.66 -11.43 -6.03
N VAL A 146 11.18 -10.55 -6.90
CA VAL A 146 10.24 -9.48 -6.52
C VAL A 146 8.89 -10.07 -6.15
N MET A 147 8.34 -10.96 -6.97
CA MET A 147 7.06 -11.61 -6.68
C MET A 147 7.13 -12.45 -5.41
N GLY A 148 8.16 -13.28 -5.28
CA GLY A 148 8.32 -14.17 -4.13
C GLY A 148 8.42 -13.41 -2.81
N LEU A 149 9.27 -12.38 -2.75
CA LEU A 149 9.42 -11.57 -1.53
C LEU A 149 8.14 -10.77 -1.23
N THR A 150 7.49 -10.20 -2.23
CA THR A 150 6.22 -9.49 -2.07
C THR A 150 5.16 -10.40 -1.44
N PHE A 151 4.93 -11.58 -2.01
CA PHE A 151 3.94 -12.53 -1.48
C PHE A 151 4.32 -13.05 -0.10
N LEU A 152 5.60 -13.27 0.15
CA LEU A 152 6.08 -13.64 1.49
C LEU A 152 5.75 -12.56 2.53
N ILE A 153 6.03 -11.29 2.23
CA ILE A 153 5.73 -10.18 3.14
C ILE A 153 4.22 -10.02 3.34
N MET A 154 3.41 -10.18 2.30
CA MET A 154 1.95 -10.17 2.42
C MET A 154 1.46 -11.30 3.34
N ALA A 155 1.98 -12.53 3.16
CA ALA A 155 1.64 -13.66 4.02
C ALA A 155 2.06 -13.42 5.47
N VAL A 156 3.27 -12.90 5.70
CA VAL A 156 3.76 -12.52 7.03
C VAL A 156 2.83 -11.48 7.65
N GLY A 157 2.44 -10.44 6.91
CA GLY A 157 1.52 -9.41 7.38
C GLY A 157 0.16 -9.95 7.82
N ILE A 158 -0.39 -10.90 7.06
CA ILE A 158 -1.65 -11.57 7.41
C ILE A 158 -1.49 -12.45 8.66
N LEU A 159 -0.32 -13.09 8.82
CA LEU A 159 -0.09 -14.04 9.92
C LEU A 159 0.30 -13.37 11.23
N ILE A 160 0.97 -12.21 11.21
CA ILE A 160 1.43 -11.50 12.41
C ILE A 160 0.35 -11.39 13.49
N PRO A 161 -0.90 -10.94 13.21
CA PRO A 161 -1.95 -10.81 14.22
C PRO A 161 -2.29 -12.12 14.95
N PHE A 162 -2.04 -13.26 14.34
CA PHE A 162 -2.32 -14.59 14.91
C PHE A 162 -1.18 -15.14 15.76
N THR A 163 -0.03 -14.47 15.77
CA THR A 163 1.18 -14.90 16.50
C THR A 163 1.25 -14.29 17.90
N ALA A 164 2.11 -14.89 18.75
CA ALA A 164 2.44 -14.31 20.05
C ALA A 164 3.11 -12.92 19.91
N PHE A 165 3.93 -12.73 18.86
CA PHE A 165 4.55 -11.45 18.55
C PHE A 165 3.49 -10.39 18.21
N GLY A 166 2.50 -10.70 17.38
CA GLY A 166 1.41 -9.77 17.07
C GLY A 166 0.67 -9.31 18.34
N ARG A 167 0.36 -10.25 19.23
CA ARG A 167 -0.27 -9.93 20.53
C ARG A 167 0.61 -9.05 21.41
N SER A 168 1.93 -9.27 21.45
CA SER A 168 2.84 -8.47 22.26
C SER A 168 2.95 -6.99 21.81
N ILE A 169 2.66 -6.70 20.55
CA ILE A 169 2.64 -5.35 19.99
C ILE A 169 1.23 -4.76 19.93
N GLY A 170 0.22 -5.42 20.53
CA GLY A 170 -1.15 -4.91 20.62
C GLY A 170 -2.03 -5.20 19.40
N LEU A 171 -1.66 -6.18 18.56
CA LEU A 171 -2.54 -6.68 17.50
C LEU A 171 -3.39 -7.85 18.01
N THR A 172 -4.55 -8.03 17.43
CA THR A 172 -5.47 -9.14 17.75
C THR A 172 -5.83 -9.94 16.50
N ALA A 173 -6.22 -11.20 16.68
CA ALA A 173 -6.64 -12.04 15.57
C ALA A 173 -7.85 -11.45 14.86
N LEU A 174 -7.78 -11.35 13.54
CA LEU A 174 -8.87 -10.86 12.71
C LEU A 174 -9.94 -11.94 12.55
N PRO A 175 -11.23 -11.59 12.61
CA PRO A 175 -12.32 -12.52 12.32
C PRO A 175 -12.28 -12.96 10.85
N LEU A 176 -12.63 -14.21 10.58
CA LEU A 176 -12.64 -14.75 9.21
C LEU A 176 -13.54 -13.94 8.26
N GLY A 177 -14.62 -13.36 8.77
CA GLY A 177 -15.50 -12.47 8.01
C GLY A 177 -14.85 -11.19 7.49
N TYR A 178 -13.68 -10.81 8.00
CA TYR A 178 -12.94 -9.65 7.52
C TYR A 178 -12.27 -9.88 6.16
N PHE A 179 -11.80 -11.10 5.89
CA PHE A 179 -11.03 -11.40 4.69
C PHE A 179 -11.77 -11.19 3.36
N PRO A 180 -13.07 -11.50 3.22
CA PRO A 180 -13.82 -11.15 2.02
C PRO A 180 -13.86 -9.63 1.75
N TRP A 181 -14.02 -8.81 2.80
CA TRP A 181 -13.97 -7.35 2.68
C TRP A 181 -12.57 -6.87 2.28
N LEU A 182 -11.53 -7.42 2.91
CA LEU A 182 -10.13 -7.12 2.57
C LEU A 182 -9.84 -7.42 1.09
N ILE A 183 -10.26 -8.59 0.59
CA ILE A 183 -10.09 -8.95 -0.82
C ILE A 183 -10.83 -7.97 -1.74
N GLY A 184 -12.08 -7.63 -1.40
CA GLY A 184 -12.88 -6.65 -2.16
C GLY A 184 -12.21 -5.28 -2.21
N ILE A 185 -11.69 -4.79 -1.09
CA ILE A 185 -10.96 -3.52 -0.98
C ILE A 185 -9.71 -3.55 -1.84
N LEU A 186 -8.87 -4.59 -1.73
CA LEU A 186 -7.62 -4.71 -2.49
C LEU A 186 -7.86 -4.85 -4.00
N LEU A 187 -8.88 -5.59 -4.43
CA LEU A 187 -9.25 -5.67 -5.85
C LEU A 187 -9.71 -4.32 -6.38
N SER A 188 -10.57 -3.63 -5.63
CA SER A 188 -11.05 -2.28 -5.99
C SER A 188 -9.89 -1.28 -6.04
N TYR A 189 -8.94 -1.39 -5.11
CA TYR A 189 -7.70 -0.60 -5.10
C TYR A 189 -6.87 -0.83 -6.38
N CYS A 190 -6.66 -2.07 -6.77
CA CYS A 190 -5.94 -2.39 -8.00
C CYS A 190 -6.64 -1.84 -9.25
N ILE A 191 -7.97 -1.96 -9.31
CA ILE A 191 -8.77 -1.45 -10.44
C ILE A 191 -8.67 0.07 -10.50
N LEU A 192 -8.93 0.78 -9.40
CA LEU A 192 -8.89 2.24 -9.37
C LEU A 192 -7.47 2.76 -9.68
N THR A 193 -6.44 2.15 -9.09
CA THR A 193 -5.05 2.50 -9.39
C THR A 193 -4.74 2.35 -10.87
N GLN A 194 -5.20 1.28 -11.51
CA GLN A 194 -5.00 1.07 -12.94
C GLN A 194 -5.74 2.11 -13.80
N LEU A 195 -6.97 2.48 -13.42
CA LEU A 195 -7.75 3.51 -14.12
C LEU A 195 -7.07 4.88 -14.01
N VAL A 196 -6.69 5.29 -12.80
CA VAL A 196 -5.99 6.57 -12.57
C VAL A 196 -4.63 6.58 -13.26
N LYS A 197 -3.89 5.47 -13.24
CA LYS A 197 -2.64 5.32 -14.00
C LYS A 197 -2.85 5.55 -15.50
N ASN A 198 -3.85 4.93 -16.08
CA ASN A 198 -4.15 5.08 -17.50
C ASN A 198 -4.55 6.53 -17.84
N TRP A 199 -5.35 7.16 -16.99
CA TRP A 199 -5.70 8.58 -17.13
C TRP A 199 -4.47 9.48 -17.01
N TYR A 200 -3.62 9.25 -16.01
CA TYR A 200 -2.39 10.02 -15.78
C TYR A 200 -1.44 9.94 -16.99
N ILE A 201 -1.24 8.73 -17.54
CA ILE A 201 -0.40 8.52 -18.72
C ILE A 201 -0.95 9.28 -19.94
N ARG A 202 -2.28 9.29 -20.14
CA ARG A 202 -2.91 10.02 -21.25
C ARG A 202 -2.77 11.52 -21.09
N LYS A 203 -2.91 12.04 -19.87
CA LYS A 203 -2.88 13.49 -19.60
C LYS A 203 -1.47 14.06 -19.65
N PHE A 204 -0.49 13.38 -19.10
CA PHE A 204 0.88 13.90 -18.94
C PHE A 204 1.89 13.29 -19.92
N VAL A 205 1.47 12.30 -20.74
CA VAL A 205 2.33 11.57 -21.71
C VAL A 205 3.60 10.98 -21.06
N ARG A 206 3.65 10.95 -19.73
CA ARG A 206 4.77 10.46 -18.92
C ARG A 206 4.26 9.46 -17.89
N TRP A 207 5.02 8.39 -17.70
CA TRP A 207 4.87 7.46 -16.59
C TRP A 207 6.25 7.06 -16.12
N LEU A 208 6.56 7.30 -14.83
CA LEU A 208 7.83 7.05 -14.15
C LEU A 208 9.03 7.79 -14.72
#